data_e299cb35016170fc4a80a36bdb977c3d
#
_entry.id   e299cb35016170fc4a80a36bdb977c3d
#
_cell.length_a   1.000
_cell.length_b   1.000
_cell.length_c   1.000
_cell.angle_alpha   90.00
_cell.angle_beta   90.00
_cell.angle_gamma   90.00
#
_symmetry.space_group_name_H-M   'P 1'
#
loop_
_entity.id
_entity.type
_entity.pdbx_description
1 polymer ?
#
loop_
_entity_poly.entity_id
_entity_poly.type
_entity_poly.pdbx_seq_one_letter_code
_entity_poly.pdbx_strand_id
1 'polypeptide(L)'
;NELCSKREKMHVRLTKGAYWDGEIKFSQAGGHEGFPVLINKSLTDLNYLFIASKLLGSDNLKPKFATHNAHSVASIYFMAEEKEYEFQRLFGMGELLYKSADKVLGGIPSAGIYAPIGPYKDLLPYLVRRLLENGANSSFVNNLLNPELSPDDLAEDPVKSVKKAIDKLQHEKIVNPSDIFSPRVNSSGYDLSEPKNLLDLKSDLLKFDSLKIEAINFCSEINESKNEK
;
A
#
# COMPACT_ATOMS: atom_id res chain seq x y z
N ASN A 1 -20.80 2.48 0.61
CA ASN A 1 -22.14 1.87 0.48
C ASN A 1 -23.29 2.89 0.54
N GLU A 2 -23.24 3.92 1.39
CA GLU A 2 -24.31 4.93 1.50
C GLU A 2 -24.49 5.74 0.20
N LEU A 3 -23.41 6.06 -0.51
CA LEU A 3 -23.45 6.82 -1.76
C LEU A 3 -24.10 6.04 -2.92
N CYS A 4 -24.08 4.71 -2.87
CA CYS A 4 -24.52 3.83 -3.95
C CYS A 4 -25.91 3.26 -3.75
N SER A 5 -26.56 3.53 -2.59
CA SER A 5 -27.83 2.90 -2.21
C SER A 5 -29.04 3.27 -3.07
N LYS A 6 -28.88 4.18 -4.04
CA LYS A 6 -30.04 4.76 -4.74
C LYS A 6 -30.07 4.64 -6.27
N ARG A 7 -29.04 4.14 -6.97
CA ARG A 7 -29.05 4.12 -8.46
C ARG A 7 -28.29 2.98 -9.12
N GLU A 8 -27.00 3.13 -9.34
CA GLU A 8 -26.17 2.14 -10.04
C GLU A 8 -25.06 1.63 -9.12
N LYS A 9 -24.65 0.39 -9.30
CA LYS A 9 -23.51 -0.16 -8.57
C LYS A 9 -22.25 0.64 -8.90
N MET A 10 -21.53 1.07 -7.88
CA MET A 10 -20.26 1.77 -8.07
C MET A 10 -19.18 0.77 -8.50
N HIS A 11 -18.46 1.09 -9.56
CA HIS A 11 -17.31 0.31 -10.00
C HIS A 11 -16.09 0.62 -9.11
N VAL A 12 -15.54 -0.40 -8.48
CA VAL A 12 -14.38 -0.27 -7.60
C VAL A 12 -13.26 -1.18 -8.09
N ARG A 13 -12.10 -0.58 -8.43
CA ARG A 13 -10.89 -1.33 -8.77
C ARG A 13 -10.09 -1.61 -7.52
N LEU A 14 -9.79 -2.89 -7.29
CA LEU A 14 -8.81 -3.32 -6.31
C LEU A 14 -7.50 -3.71 -7.01
N THR A 15 -6.42 -3.14 -6.55
CA THR A 15 -5.06 -3.44 -7.02
C THR A 15 -4.08 -3.46 -5.86
N LYS A 16 -3.00 -4.24 -5.98
CA LYS A 16 -1.85 -4.14 -5.08
C LYS A 16 -1.07 -2.89 -5.46
N GLY A 17 -0.75 -2.02 -4.48
CA GLY A 17 -0.20 -0.71 -4.76
C GLY A 17 1.13 -0.72 -5.49
N ALA A 18 1.27 0.16 -6.48
CA ALA A 18 2.48 0.33 -7.29
C ALA A 18 3.42 1.42 -6.74
N TYR A 19 3.01 2.16 -5.72
CA TYR A 19 3.74 3.32 -5.18
C TYR A 19 4.38 3.04 -3.82
N TRP A 20 4.56 1.78 -3.50
CA TRP A 20 5.05 1.30 -2.22
C TRP A 20 6.37 1.95 -1.78
N ASP A 21 7.37 2.02 -2.68
CA ASP A 21 8.66 2.66 -2.39
C ASP A 21 8.51 4.15 -2.08
N GLY A 22 7.65 4.85 -2.82
CA GLY A 22 7.38 6.26 -2.63
C GLY A 22 6.75 6.55 -1.28
N GLU A 23 5.75 5.76 -0.89
CA GLU A 23 5.05 5.89 0.40
C GLU A 23 5.98 5.63 1.59
N ILE A 24 6.85 4.62 1.49
CA ILE A 24 7.86 4.35 2.52
C ILE A 24 8.83 5.52 2.64
N LYS A 25 9.39 6.00 1.53
CA LYS A 25 10.34 7.11 1.53
C LYS A 25 9.72 8.41 2.03
N PHE A 26 8.47 8.67 1.66
CA PHE A 26 7.72 9.82 2.15
C PHE A 26 7.55 9.77 3.67
N SER A 27 7.13 8.62 4.22
CA SER A 27 6.98 8.43 5.66
C SER A 27 8.31 8.58 6.40
N GLN A 28 9.39 8.04 5.84
CA GLN A 28 10.73 8.17 6.40
C GLN A 28 11.22 9.63 6.40
N ALA A 29 11.01 10.36 5.31
CA ALA A 29 11.40 11.76 5.20
C ALA A 29 10.57 12.68 6.10
N GLY A 30 9.27 12.36 6.26
CA GLY A 30 8.35 13.11 7.12
C GLY A 30 8.47 12.78 8.61
N GLY A 31 9.24 11.75 8.98
CA GLY A 31 9.36 11.30 10.38
C GLY A 31 8.03 10.80 10.94
N HIS A 32 7.20 10.17 10.12
CA HIS A 32 5.90 9.65 10.56
C HIS A 32 6.07 8.50 11.55
N GLU A 33 5.04 8.22 12.35
CA GLU A 33 5.08 7.15 13.36
C GLU A 33 5.28 5.76 12.74
N GLY A 34 4.81 5.57 11.48
CA GLY A 34 4.92 4.31 10.76
C GLY A 34 4.73 4.51 9.26
N PHE A 35 4.22 3.48 8.60
CA PHE A 35 4.00 3.47 7.16
C PHE A 35 2.51 3.33 6.84
N PRO A 36 1.97 4.08 5.86
CA PRO A 36 0.57 3.95 5.42
C PRO A 36 0.34 2.69 4.59
N VAL A 37 1.39 1.97 4.25
CA VAL A 37 1.37 0.75 3.44
C VAL A 37 1.88 -0.45 4.23
N LEU A 38 1.39 -1.64 3.86
CA LEU A 38 1.91 -2.88 4.42
C LEU A 38 3.31 -3.15 3.87
N ILE A 39 4.29 -3.28 4.76
CA ILE A 39 5.70 -3.48 4.40
C ILE A 39 6.08 -4.95 4.17
N ASN A 40 5.18 -5.87 4.45
CA ASN A 40 5.37 -7.30 4.22
C ASN A 40 4.49 -7.78 3.07
N LYS A 41 5.10 -8.52 2.12
CA LYS A 41 4.40 -9.03 0.94
C LYS A 41 3.25 -9.98 1.28
N SER A 42 3.46 -10.90 2.22
CA SER A 42 2.42 -11.86 2.60
C SER A 42 1.21 -11.17 3.23
N LEU A 43 1.44 -10.10 4.02
CA LEU A 43 0.36 -9.26 4.55
C LEU A 43 -0.39 -8.54 3.43
N THR A 44 0.33 -8.04 2.43
CA THR A 44 -0.30 -7.38 1.27
C THR A 44 -1.17 -8.37 0.49
N ASP A 45 -0.69 -9.58 0.27
CA ASP A 45 -1.43 -10.62 -0.43
C ASP A 45 -2.68 -11.05 0.35
N LEU A 46 -2.55 -11.24 1.65
CA LEU A 46 -3.69 -11.57 2.53
C LEU A 46 -4.72 -10.44 2.58
N ASN A 47 -4.26 -9.19 2.75
CA ASN A 47 -5.14 -8.02 2.77
C ASN A 47 -5.88 -7.83 1.44
N TYR A 48 -5.21 -8.10 0.31
CA TYR A 48 -5.86 -8.07 -1.00
C TYR A 48 -7.03 -9.03 -1.08
N LEU A 49 -6.85 -10.28 -0.63
CA LEU A 49 -7.92 -11.28 -0.61
C LEU A 49 -9.04 -10.94 0.39
N PHE A 50 -8.67 -10.42 1.55
CA PHE A 50 -9.64 -9.95 2.54
C PHE A 50 -10.53 -8.83 1.98
N ILE A 51 -9.93 -7.81 1.35
CA ILE A 51 -10.69 -6.73 0.73
C ILE A 51 -11.52 -7.24 -0.45
N ALA A 52 -10.97 -8.17 -1.26
CA ALA A 52 -11.72 -8.80 -2.35
C ALA A 52 -12.99 -9.47 -1.84
N SER A 53 -12.92 -10.24 -0.75
CA SER A 53 -14.10 -10.87 -0.15
C SER A 53 -15.13 -9.84 0.32
N LYS A 54 -14.69 -8.71 0.90
CA LYS A 54 -15.58 -7.63 1.33
C LYS A 54 -16.27 -6.93 0.15
N LEU A 55 -15.55 -6.74 -0.96
CA LEU A 55 -16.11 -6.14 -2.16
C LEU A 55 -17.14 -7.08 -2.82
N LEU A 56 -16.84 -8.37 -2.89
CA LEU A 56 -17.77 -9.38 -3.40
C LEU A 56 -19.02 -9.52 -2.53
N GLY A 57 -18.89 -9.33 -1.22
CA GLY A 57 -20.03 -9.35 -0.29
C GLY A 57 -20.90 -8.09 -0.32
N SER A 58 -20.57 -7.09 -1.16
CA SER A 58 -21.34 -5.84 -1.26
C SER A 58 -22.29 -5.84 -2.46
N ASP A 59 -23.56 -5.66 -2.23
CA ASP A 59 -24.57 -5.61 -3.30
C ASP A 59 -24.55 -4.28 -4.08
N ASN A 60 -23.93 -3.25 -3.52
CA ASN A 60 -23.87 -1.91 -4.10
C ASN A 60 -22.60 -1.62 -4.92
N LEU A 61 -21.67 -2.59 -4.95
CA LEU A 61 -20.40 -2.45 -5.64
C LEU A 61 -20.29 -3.43 -6.81
N LYS A 62 -19.63 -3.00 -7.86
CA LYS A 62 -19.17 -3.85 -8.95
C LYS A 62 -17.65 -3.93 -8.92
N PRO A 63 -17.09 -5.00 -8.31
CA PRO A 63 -15.67 -5.11 -8.11
C PRO A 63 -14.93 -5.41 -9.42
N LYS A 64 -13.75 -4.78 -9.55
CA LYS A 64 -12.80 -5.03 -10.62
C LYS A 64 -11.46 -5.39 -10.00
N PHE A 65 -10.96 -6.59 -10.28
CA PHE A 65 -9.74 -7.12 -9.66
C PHE A 65 -8.56 -7.05 -10.61
N ALA A 66 -7.68 -6.09 -10.39
CA ALA A 66 -6.46 -5.94 -11.17
C ALA A 66 -5.34 -6.78 -10.54
N THR A 67 -4.95 -7.86 -11.21
CA THR A 67 -3.90 -8.77 -10.73
C THR A 67 -3.23 -9.53 -11.87
N HIS A 68 -1.95 -9.90 -11.68
CA HIS A 68 -1.21 -10.82 -12.55
C HIS A 68 -0.70 -12.04 -11.75
N ASN A 69 -1.30 -12.31 -10.59
CA ASN A 69 -0.93 -13.41 -9.72
C ASN A 69 -1.97 -14.52 -9.81
N ALA A 70 -1.55 -15.74 -10.19
CA ALA A 70 -2.44 -16.88 -10.41
C ALA A 70 -3.21 -17.30 -9.14
N HIS A 71 -2.55 -17.27 -7.97
CA HIS A 71 -3.19 -17.57 -6.70
C HIS A 71 -4.34 -16.58 -6.42
N SER A 72 -4.10 -15.27 -6.67
CA SER A 72 -5.14 -14.26 -6.49
C SER A 72 -6.30 -14.44 -7.46
N VAL A 73 -6.04 -14.82 -8.73
CA VAL A 73 -7.08 -15.10 -9.73
C VAL A 73 -7.93 -16.28 -9.28
N ALA A 74 -7.30 -17.40 -8.92
CA ALA A 74 -8.01 -18.59 -8.45
C ALA A 74 -8.82 -18.31 -7.17
N SER A 75 -8.21 -17.66 -6.19
CA SER A 75 -8.90 -17.34 -4.92
C SER A 75 -10.13 -16.46 -5.14
N ILE A 76 -10.05 -15.45 -6.00
CA ILE A 76 -11.19 -14.59 -6.32
C ILE A 76 -12.27 -15.38 -7.05
N TYR A 77 -11.89 -16.20 -8.02
CA TYR A 77 -12.82 -17.03 -8.75
C TYR A 77 -13.67 -17.91 -7.81
N PHE A 78 -13.01 -18.62 -6.88
CA PHE A 78 -13.72 -19.47 -5.92
C PHE A 78 -14.52 -18.68 -4.86
N MET A 79 -14.04 -17.51 -4.44
CA MET A 79 -14.78 -16.65 -3.50
C MET A 79 -15.99 -15.96 -4.14
N ALA A 80 -15.96 -15.73 -5.43
CA ALA A 80 -17.00 -14.98 -6.10
C ALA A 80 -18.29 -15.79 -6.31
N GLU A 81 -18.17 -17.11 -6.42
CA GLU A 81 -19.31 -17.98 -6.73
C GLU A 81 -20.08 -17.45 -7.95
N GLU A 82 -21.32 -17.01 -7.75
CA GLU A 82 -22.19 -16.42 -8.78
C GLU A 82 -22.20 -14.87 -8.78
N LYS A 83 -21.33 -14.23 -7.99
CA LYS A 83 -21.26 -12.76 -7.89
C LYS A 83 -20.70 -12.15 -9.16
N GLU A 84 -21.23 -10.99 -9.54
CA GLU A 84 -20.76 -10.23 -10.68
C GLU A 84 -19.45 -9.49 -10.35
N TYR A 85 -18.40 -9.73 -11.13
CA TYR A 85 -17.12 -9.05 -11.03
C TYR A 85 -16.39 -9.03 -12.38
N GLU A 86 -15.29 -8.30 -12.48
CA GLU A 86 -14.44 -8.20 -13.65
C GLU A 86 -12.98 -8.38 -13.23
N PHE A 87 -12.23 -9.19 -13.96
CA PHE A 87 -10.78 -9.13 -13.87
C PHE A 87 -10.22 -7.98 -14.71
N GLN A 88 -9.05 -7.48 -14.33
CA GLN A 88 -8.34 -6.49 -15.11
C GLN A 88 -6.86 -6.86 -15.24
N ARG A 89 -6.30 -6.67 -16.44
CA ARG A 89 -4.88 -6.84 -16.70
C ARG A 89 -4.30 -5.67 -17.47
N LEU A 90 -3.03 -5.44 -17.31
CA LEU A 90 -2.32 -4.44 -18.09
C LEU A 90 -2.08 -4.95 -19.50
N PHE A 91 -2.18 -4.06 -20.48
CA PHE A 91 -1.81 -4.37 -21.85
C PHE A 91 -0.37 -4.91 -21.94
N GLY A 92 -0.16 -6.00 -22.65
CA GLY A 92 1.13 -6.70 -22.76
C GLY A 92 1.49 -7.62 -21.58
N MET A 93 0.65 -7.69 -20.51
CA MET A 93 0.90 -8.54 -19.35
C MET A 93 -0.27 -9.50 -19.08
N GLY A 94 0.06 -10.66 -18.49
CA GLY A 94 -0.92 -11.60 -17.94
C GLY A 94 -1.79 -12.33 -18.97
N GLU A 95 -1.55 -12.21 -20.27
CA GLU A 95 -2.39 -12.85 -21.28
C GLU A 95 -2.40 -14.37 -21.16
N LEU A 96 -1.21 -14.97 -21.01
CA LEU A 96 -1.10 -16.42 -20.83
C LEU A 96 -1.75 -16.89 -19.53
N LEU A 97 -1.61 -16.13 -18.44
CA LEU A 97 -2.25 -16.44 -17.16
C LEU A 97 -3.76 -16.52 -17.31
N TYR A 98 -4.40 -15.52 -17.90
CA TYR A 98 -5.85 -15.49 -18.04
C TYR A 98 -6.37 -16.53 -19.03
N LYS A 99 -5.67 -16.79 -20.13
CA LYS A 99 -6.00 -17.89 -21.04
C LYS A 99 -5.91 -19.27 -20.35
N SER A 100 -4.87 -19.45 -19.52
CA SER A 100 -4.71 -20.71 -18.77
C SER A 100 -5.76 -20.86 -17.68
N ALA A 101 -6.06 -19.79 -16.94
CA ALA A 101 -7.10 -19.79 -15.93
C ALA A 101 -8.48 -20.10 -16.53
N ASP A 102 -8.83 -19.49 -17.64
CA ASP A 102 -10.08 -19.75 -18.37
C ASP A 102 -10.21 -21.23 -18.76
N LYS A 103 -9.14 -21.81 -19.28
CA LYS A 103 -9.12 -23.22 -19.68
C LYS A 103 -9.22 -24.17 -18.48
N VAL A 104 -8.51 -23.89 -17.40
CA VAL A 104 -8.43 -24.78 -16.22
C VAL A 104 -9.68 -24.69 -15.36
N LEU A 105 -10.25 -23.49 -15.21
CA LEU A 105 -11.41 -23.24 -14.37
C LEU A 105 -12.76 -23.45 -15.09
N GLY A 106 -12.73 -23.76 -16.39
CA GLY A 106 -13.94 -24.02 -17.17
C GLY A 106 -14.72 -22.76 -17.54
N GLY A 107 -14.05 -21.63 -17.59
CA GLY A 107 -14.61 -20.31 -17.90
C GLY A 107 -14.41 -19.32 -16.73
N ILE A 108 -13.88 -18.15 -17.05
CA ILE A 108 -13.76 -17.03 -16.09
C ILE A 108 -14.38 -15.78 -16.72
N PRO A 109 -14.81 -14.79 -15.90
CA PRO A 109 -15.21 -13.50 -16.43
C PRO A 109 -14.10 -12.89 -17.30
N SER A 110 -14.49 -12.22 -18.38
CA SER A 110 -13.53 -11.57 -19.29
C SER A 110 -12.65 -10.58 -18.54
N ALA A 111 -11.34 -10.63 -18.85
CA ALA A 111 -10.40 -9.68 -18.28
C ALA A 111 -10.38 -8.39 -19.09
N GLY A 112 -10.79 -7.28 -18.49
CA GLY A 112 -10.62 -5.95 -19.06
C GLY A 112 -9.14 -5.62 -19.24
N ILE A 113 -8.76 -5.08 -20.39
CA ILE A 113 -7.38 -4.70 -20.68
C ILE A 113 -7.27 -3.19 -20.54
N TYR A 114 -6.33 -2.72 -19.72
CA TYR A 114 -6.06 -1.30 -19.58
C TYR A 114 -4.64 -0.95 -20.03
N ALA A 115 -4.51 0.23 -20.63
CA ALA A 115 -3.25 0.80 -21.07
C ALA A 115 -3.22 2.30 -20.74
N PRO A 116 -2.08 2.84 -20.33
CA PRO A 116 -1.94 4.28 -20.19
C PRO A 116 -1.87 4.92 -21.58
N ILE A 117 -2.50 6.09 -21.73
CA ILE A 117 -2.43 6.92 -22.93
C ILE A 117 -2.01 8.32 -22.49
N GLY A 118 -0.98 8.88 -23.10
CA GLY A 118 -0.50 10.21 -22.78
C GLY A 118 0.82 10.56 -23.46
N PRO A 119 1.35 11.76 -23.21
CA PRO A 119 2.66 12.16 -23.73
C PRO A 119 3.78 11.30 -23.17
N TYR A 120 4.84 11.13 -23.94
CA TYR A 120 6.00 10.28 -23.62
C TYR A 120 6.58 10.54 -22.21
N LYS A 121 6.72 11.79 -21.82
CA LYS A 121 7.27 12.19 -20.51
C LYS A 121 6.44 11.68 -19.32
N ASP A 122 5.14 11.47 -19.50
CA ASP A 122 4.23 10.97 -18.47
C ASP A 122 4.15 9.43 -18.50
N LEU A 123 4.31 8.85 -19.71
CA LEU A 123 4.26 7.40 -19.89
C LEU A 123 5.55 6.70 -19.45
N LEU A 124 6.71 7.33 -19.63
CA LEU A 124 7.99 6.72 -19.30
C LEU A 124 8.11 6.31 -17.82
N PRO A 125 7.82 7.17 -16.84
CA PRO A 125 7.83 6.77 -15.44
C PRO A 125 6.84 5.65 -15.12
N TYR A 126 5.68 5.63 -15.77
CA TYR A 126 4.71 4.57 -15.64
C TYR A 126 5.25 3.22 -16.11
N LEU A 127 5.86 3.17 -17.30
CA LEU A 127 6.43 1.95 -17.88
C LEU A 127 7.62 1.44 -17.10
N VAL A 128 8.50 2.34 -16.63
CA VAL A 128 9.64 1.96 -15.78
C VAL A 128 9.17 1.26 -14.50
N ARG A 129 8.15 1.78 -13.81
CA ARG A 129 7.59 1.09 -12.64
C ARG A 129 7.03 -0.29 -12.97
N ARG A 130 6.42 -0.47 -14.17
CA ARG A 130 5.94 -1.79 -14.60
C ARG A 130 7.08 -2.77 -14.85
N LEU A 131 8.15 -2.32 -15.47
CA LEU A 131 9.34 -3.13 -15.69
C LEU A 131 10.01 -3.56 -14.38
N LEU A 132 10.11 -2.64 -13.41
CA LEU A 132 10.65 -2.93 -12.08
C LEU A 132 9.76 -3.90 -11.31
N GLU A 133 8.44 -3.75 -11.39
CA GLU A 133 7.48 -4.66 -10.78
C GLU A 133 7.64 -6.09 -11.32
N ASN A 134 7.78 -6.25 -12.63
CA ASN A 134 7.95 -7.55 -13.27
C ASN A 134 9.31 -8.18 -12.95
N GLY A 135 10.35 -7.36 -12.85
CA GLY A 135 11.72 -7.81 -12.55
C GLY A 135 11.99 -8.05 -11.06
N ALA A 136 11.07 -7.67 -10.16
CA ALA A 136 11.26 -7.88 -8.74
C ALA A 136 11.29 -9.39 -8.39
N ASN A 137 12.25 -9.80 -7.57
CA ASN A 137 12.38 -11.21 -7.12
C ASN A 137 11.14 -11.74 -6.39
N SER A 138 10.32 -10.86 -5.84
CA SER A 138 9.05 -11.19 -5.19
C SER A 138 7.87 -11.23 -6.17
N SER A 139 8.08 -10.90 -7.44
CA SER A 139 7.04 -10.91 -8.47
C SER A 139 6.63 -12.34 -8.79
N PHE A 140 5.32 -12.60 -8.86
CA PHE A 140 4.81 -13.90 -9.30
C PHE A 140 5.32 -14.28 -10.70
N VAL A 141 5.40 -13.32 -11.62
CA VAL A 141 5.89 -13.54 -12.99
C VAL A 141 7.36 -13.95 -12.99
N ASN A 142 8.20 -13.31 -12.18
CA ASN A 142 9.61 -13.66 -12.07
C ASN A 142 9.79 -15.04 -11.44
N ASN A 143 9.04 -15.34 -10.39
CA ASN A 143 9.09 -16.64 -9.70
C ASN A 143 8.59 -17.79 -10.60
N LEU A 144 7.62 -17.54 -11.48
CA LEU A 144 7.13 -18.53 -12.44
C LEU A 144 8.22 -18.98 -13.43
N LEU A 145 9.19 -18.09 -13.71
CA LEU A 145 10.30 -18.37 -14.62
C LEU A 145 11.50 -19.01 -13.90
N ASN A 146 11.45 -19.13 -12.57
CA ASN A 146 12.52 -19.75 -11.79
C ASN A 146 12.36 -21.28 -11.77
N PRO A 147 13.25 -22.05 -12.39
CA PRO A 147 13.16 -23.52 -12.43
C PRO A 147 13.39 -24.21 -11.07
N GLU A 148 13.90 -23.48 -10.08
CA GLU A 148 14.15 -24.00 -8.73
C GLU A 148 12.90 -23.99 -7.85
N LEU A 149 11.85 -23.26 -8.26
CA LEU A 149 10.59 -23.17 -7.50
C LEU A 149 9.57 -24.18 -8.01
N SER A 150 9.00 -24.93 -7.08
CA SER A 150 7.89 -25.82 -7.40
C SER A 150 6.57 -25.05 -7.59
N PRO A 151 5.57 -25.61 -8.30
CA PRO A 151 4.23 -25.03 -8.34
C PRO A 151 3.61 -24.84 -6.95
N ASP A 152 3.92 -25.72 -5.99
CA ASP A 152 3.43 -25.63 -4.62
C ASP A 152 4.02 -24.44 -3.86
N ASP A 153 5.29 -24.12 -4.10
CA ASP A 153 5.94 -22.92 -3.53
C ASP A 153 5.29 -21.63 -4.06
N LEU A 154 4.89 -21.65 -5.34
CA LEU A 154 4.21 -20.51 -5.97
C LEU A 154 2.76 -20.34 -5.52
N ALA A 155 2.13 -21.44 -5.09
CA ALA A 155 0.74 -21.50 -4.62
C ALA A 155 0.64 -21.41 -3.09
N GLU A 156 1.71 -21.02 -2.37
CA GLU A 156 1.68 -20.94 -0.91
C GLU A 156 0.54 -20.04 -0.42
N ASP A 157 -0.27 -20.58 0.49
CA ASP A 157 -1.39 -19.86 1.10
C ASP A 157 -0.88 -18.66 1.91
N PRO A 158 -1.29 -17.42 1.56
CA PRO A 158 -0.84 -16.21 2.27
C PRO A 158 -1.19 -16.24 3.76
N VAL A 159 -2.23 -16.96 4.19
CA VAL A 159 -2.55 -17.11 5.61
C VAL A 159 -1.46 -17.91 6.33
N LYS A 160 -0.97 -19.00 5.70
CA LYS A 160 0.14 -19.79 6.25
C LYS A 160 1.43 -18.98 6.31
N SER A 161 1.72 -18.23 5.24
CA SER A 161 2.90 -17.37 5.17
C SER A 161 2.89 -16.27 6.24
N VAL A 162 1.74 -15.63 6.47
CA VAL A 162 1.58 -14.64 7.54
C VAL A 162 1.74 -15.26 8.92
N LYS A 163 1.14 -16.45 9.17
CA LYS A 163 1.28 -17.15 10.46
C LYS A 163 2.73 -17.51 10.76
N LYS A 164 3.51 -17.91 9.76
CA LYS A 164 4.94 -18.19 9.91
C LYS A 164 5.77 -16.91 10.19
N ALA A 165 5.30 -15.78 9.69
CA ALA A 165 6.00 -14.50 9.78
C ALA A 165 5.45 -13.59 10.90
N ILE A 166 4.49 -14.03 11.70
CA ILE A 166 3.75 -13.17 12.65
C ILE A 166 4.67 -12.51 13.67
N ASP A 167 5.74 -13.18 14.07
CA ASP A 167 6.75 -12.65 15.00
C ASP A 167 7.78 -11.74 14.30
N LYS A 168 7.76 -11.67 12.97
CA LYS A 168 8.68 -10.90 12.12
C LYS A 168 7.91 -10.01 11.15
N LEU A 169 6.86 -9.36 11.62
CA LEU A 169 6.03 -8.46 10.78
C LEU A 169 6.80 -7.20 10.33
N GLN A 170 7.87 -6.83 11.05
CA GLN A 170 8.81 -5.82 10.58
C GLN A 170 9.64 -6.37 9.44
N HIS A 171 9.79 -5.57 8.41
CA HIS A 171 10.64 -5.91 7.28
C HIS A 171 12.12 -5.69 7.67
N GLU A 172 12.95 -6.73 7.56
CA GLU A 172 14.36 -6.70 8.02
C GLU A 172 15.21 -5.58 7.39
N LYS A 173 14.83 -5.10 6.22
CA LYS A 173 15.56 -4.07 5.45
C LYS A 173 14.89 -2.70 5.45
N ILE A 174 13.70 -2.57 6.04
CA ILE A 174 12.98 -1.29 6.09
C ILE A 174 13.03 -0.78 7.51
N VAL A 175 13.81 0.26 7.69
CA VAL A 175 13.99 0.93 8.98
C VAL A 175 12.82 1.86 9.23
N ASN A 176 12.26 1.82 10.44
CA ASN A 176 11.22 2.76 10.84
C ASN A 176 11.70 4.21 10.72
N PRO A 177 10.79 5.17 10.46
CA PRO A 177 11.18 6.57 10.36
C PRO A 177 11.92 7.10 11.57
N SER A 178 11.58 6.64 12.79
CA SER A 178 12.26 7.01 14.04
C SER A 178 13.72 6.58 14.11
N ASP A 179 14.08 5.48 13.44
CA ASP A 179 15.34 4.75 13.66
C ASP A 179 16.37 4.96 12.54
N ILE A 180 16.05 5.78 11.54
CA ILE A 180 16.88 5.99 10.33
C ILE A 180 18.30 6.45 10.68
N PHE A 181 18.46 7.24 11.74
CA PHE A 181 19.73 7.86 12.12
C PHE A 181 20.26 7.32 13.44
N SER A 182 20.08 6.02 13.70
CA SER A 182 20.62 5.39 14.91
C SER A 182 22.09 5.77 15.20
N PRO A 183 22.49 6.10 16.45
CA PRO A 183 21.69 5.98 17.68
C PRO A 183 20.75 7.16 17.98
N ARG A 184 20.71 8.17 17.14
CA ARG A 184 19.79 9.29 17.29
C ARG A 184 18.38 8.89 16.87
N VAL A 185 17.41 9.14 17.74
CA VAL A 185 15.99 9.03 17.40
C VAL A 185 15.59 10.25 16.57
N ASN A 186 14.95 10.02 15.44
CA ASN A 186 14.43 11.09 14.60
C ASN A 186 13.22 11.76 15.28
N SER A 187 13.04 13.06 15.07
CA SER A 187 11.82 13.73 15.54
C SER A 187 10.61 13.20 14.79
N SER A 188 9.52 12.94 15.51
CA SER A 188 8.26 12.55 14.89
C SER A 188 7.59 13.74 14.20
N GLY A 189 7.13 13.53 12.97
CA GLY A 189 6.31 14.47 12.23
C GLY A 189 4.83 14.11 12.32
N TYR A 190 3.98 15.08 12.01
CA TYR A 190 2.54 14.87 11.88
C TYR A 190 2.18 14.75 10.41
N ASP A 191 1.51 13.68 10.02
CA ASP A 191 0.84 13.62 8.73
C ASP A 191 -0.47 14.40 8.80
N LEU A 192 -0.44 15.65 8.35
CA LEU A 192 -1.60 16.55 8.40
C LEU A 192 -2.69 16.19 7.37
N SER A 193 -2.45 15.22 6.49
CA SER A 193 -3.48 14.67 5.61
C SER A 193 -4.45 13.71 6.34
N GLU A 194 -4.02 13.20 7.49
CA GLU A 194 -4.81 12.33 8.35
C GLU A 194 -5.70 13.16 9.30
N PRO A 195 -7.04 13.04 9.22
CA PRO A 195 -7.95 13.81 10.08
C PRO A 195 -7.72 13.60 11.58
N LYS A 196 -7.31 12.40 11.98
CA LYS A 196 -6.97 12.10 13.37
C LYS A 196 -5.79 12.93 13.85
N ASN A 197 -4.71 12.97 13.07
CA ASN A 197 -3.51 13.75 13.43
C ASN A 197 -3.80 15.25 13.54
N LEU A 198 -4.69 15.78 12.69
CA LEU A 198 -5.17 17.16 12.81
C LEU A 198 -5.94 17.42 14.11
N LEU A 199 -6.78 16.48 14.53
CA LEU A 199 -7.54 16.59 15.77
C LEU A 199 -6.62 16.50 17.00
N ASP A 200 -5.67 15.58 16.98
CA ASP A 200 -4.69 15.39 18.04
C ASP A 200 -3.80 16.64 18.18
N LEU A 201 -3.27 17.15 17.06
CA LEU A 201 -2.49 18.39 17.03
C LEU A 201 -3.30 19.58 17.55
N LYS A 202 -4.56 19.73 17.14
CA LYS A 202 -5.45 20.78 17.63
C LYS A 202 -5.64 20.68 19.16
N SER A 203 -5.86 19.47 19.66
CA SER A 203 -6.00 19.22 21.10
C SER A 203 -4.73 19.60 21.85
N ASP A 204 -3.56 19.27 21.31
CA ASP A 204 -2.28 19.60 21.93
C ASP A 204 -2.02 21.11 21.91
N LEU A 205 -2.29 21.80 20.81
CA LEU A 205 -2.14 23.24 20.71
C LEU A 205 -3.03 24.00 21.71
N LEU A 206 -4.26 23.54 21.96
CA LEU A 206 -5.16 24.13 22.95
C LEU A 206 -4.62 24.07 24.37
N LYS A 207 -3.76 23.11 24.72
CA LYS A 207 -3.10 23.03 26.03
C LYS A 207 -2.11 24.17 26.25
N PHE A 208 -1.58 24.77 25.17
CA PHE A 208 -0.62 25.87 25.21
C PHE A 208 -1.28 27.25 25.14
N ASP A 209 -2.58 27.34 24.86
CA ASP A 209 -3.31 28.61 24.70
C ASP A 209 -3.31 29.46 25.98
N SER A 210 -3.12 28.84 27.14
CA SER A 210 -3.02 29.50 28.45
C SER A 210 -1.57 29.74 28.93
N LEU A 211 -0.55 29.23 28.19
CA LEU A 211 0.84 29.36 28.57
C LEU A 211 1.39 30.75 28.21
N LYS A 212 1.75 31.54 29.23
CA LYS A 212 2.57 32.73 29.02
C LYS A 212 4.01 32.27 28.80
N ILE A 213 4.48 32.36 27.56
CA ILE A 213 5.88 32.07 27.22
C ILE A 213 6.64 33.38 27.38
N GLU A 214 7.45 33.49 28.43
CA GLU A 214 8.39 34.61 28.60
C GLU A 214 9.76 34.16 28.10
N ALA A 215 10.26 34.82 27.08
CA ALA A 215 11.62 34.64 26.63
C ALA A 215 12.57 35.45 27.53
N ILE A 216 13.35 34.73 28.31
CA ILE A 216 14.43 35.35 29.08
C ILE A 216 15.59 35.64 28.13
N ASN A 217 15.88 36.91 27.95
CA ASN A 217 17.03 37.32 27.15
C ASN A 217 18.32 37.12 27.97
N PHE A 218 19.09 36.10 27.66
CA PHE A 218 20.36 35.79 28.32
C PHE A 218 21.40 36.96 28.22
N CYS A 219 21.23 37.86 27.27
CA CYS A 219 22.10 39.02 27.12
C CYS A 219 21.78 40.18 28.06
N SER A 220 20.64 40.20 28.75
CA SER A 220 20.30 41.26 29.71
C SER A 220 21.12 41.20 30.98
N GLU A 221 21.50 40.02 31.46
CA GLU A 221 22.35 39.87 32.65
C GLU A 221 23.80 40.39 32.44
N ILE A 222 24.28 40.43 31.19
CA ILE A 222 25.62 40.90 30.87
C ILE A 222 25.68 42.43 30.81
N ASN A 223 24.57 43.13 30.57
CA ASN A 223 24.54 44.57 30.45
C ASN A 223 24.34 45.29 31.78
N GLU A 224 23.72 44.68 32.78
CA GLU A 224 23.57 45.32 34.11
C GLU A 224 24.90 45.40 34.87
N SER A 225 25.82 44.45 34.64
CA SER A 225 27.15 44.49 35.28
C SER A 225 28.14 45.51 34.71
N LYS A 226 27.78 46.20 33.61
CA LYS A 226 28.63 47.22 32.98
C LYS A 226 28.22 48.67 33.24
N ASN A 227 27.09 48.88 33.92
CA ASN A 227 26.59 50.23 34.22
C ASN A 227 26.83 50.67 35.66
N GLU A 228 27.53 49.86 36.48
CA GLU A 228 28.06 50.28 37.77
C GLU A 228 29.57 50.57 37.64
N LYS A 229 29.91 51.73 37.07
CA LYS A 229 31.14 52.44 37.31
C LYS A 229 30.97 53.93 37.03
#